data_4a3289da60093efe0715f304fe384264
#
_entry.id   4a3289da60093efe0715f304fe384264
#
_cell.length_a   1.000
_cell.length_b   1.000
_cell.length_c   1.000
_cell.angle_alpha   90.00
_cell.angle_beta   90.00
_cell.angle_gamma   90.00
#
_symmetry.space_group_name_H-M   'P 1'
#
loop_
_entity.id
_entity.type
_entity.pdbx_description
1 polymer ?
#
loop_
_entity_poly.entity_id
_entity_poly.type
_entity_poly.pdbx_seq_one_letter_code
_entity_poly.pdbx_strand_id
1 'polypeptide(L)'
;MKRINIPRDPAAHNSRLIRRPIQRMVWLFLLPTFAAFCIGFLYPFFKGAFLSFCKFKLTSQWTWVGFSNYIKAFSDSSFLHAFWYTALFAFVSVVFINVLAFTVAYFLTKGIRGSNLFRTVFFMPNLIGGIVLGYIWSMIFDGFLVKYNTSVVLNSTFGFWGLIILICWQQVGYMMI
;
A
#
# COMPACT_ATOMS: atom_id res chain seq x y z
N MET A 1 15.07 22.49 -59.81
CA MET A 1 14.78 21.77 -58.58
C MET A 1 13.28 21.44 -58.51
N LYS A 2 12.90 20.15 -58.75
CA LYS A 2 11.51 19.69 -58.68
C LYS A 2 11.13 19.50 -57.22
N ARG A 3 10.14 20.23 -56.69
CA ARG A 3 9.58 19.99 -55.33
C ARG A 3 8.87 18.64 -55.35
N ILE A 4 9.37 17.71 -54.53
CA ILE A 4 8.71 16.42 -54.26
C ILE A 4 7.46 16.70 -53.41
N ASN A 5 6.31 16.46 -54.02
CA ASN A 5 5.01 16.60 -53.34
C ASN A 5 4.80 15.30 -52.52
N ILE A 6 5.10 15.35 -51.21
CA ILE A 6 4.89 14.22 -50.30
C ILE A 6 3.37 14.13 -50.05
N PRO A 7 2.71 13.01 -50.38
CA PRO A 7 1.29 12.87 -50.11
C PRO A 7 1.06 12.94 -48.60
N ARG A 8 0.17 13.82 -48.16
CA ARG A 8 -0.25 13.90 -46.76
C ARG A 8 -0.99 12.61 -46.40
N ASP A 9 -0.44 11.86 -45.45
CA ASP A 9 -1.01 10.61 -44.98
C ASP A 9 -2.44 10.83 -44.46
N PRO A 10 -3.48 10.26 -45.09
CA PRO A 10 -4.87 10.42 -44.68
C PRO A 10 -5.16 9.84 -43.31
N ALA A 11 -4.33 8.90 -42.82
CA ALA A 11 -4.44 8.33 -41.50
C ALA A 11 -4.12 9.34 -40.38
N ALA A 12 -3.18 10.26 -40.64
CA ALA A 12 -2.84 11.32 -39.69
C ALA A 12 -3.95 12.39 -39.53
N HIS A 13 -4.75 12.59 -40.56
CA HIS A 13 -5.90 13.50 -40.52
C HIS A 13 -7.07 12.89 -39.71
N ASN A 14 -7.39 11.62 -39.95
CA ASN A 14 -8.43 10.90 -39.24
C ASN A 14 -8.14 10.72 -37.74
N SER A 15 -6.88 10.51 -37.35
CA SER A 15 -6.50 10.39 -35.96
C SER A 15 -6.74 11.66 -35.13
N ARG A 16 -6.65 12.84 -35.76
CA ARG A 16 -6.94 14.14 -35.11
C ARG A 16 -8.43 14.39 -34.93
N LEU A 17 -9.26 13.93 -35.84
CA LEU A 17 -10.72 14.09 -35.77
C LEU A 17 -11.35 13.20 -34.68
N ILE A 18 -10.79 12.00 -34.47
CA ILE A 18 -11.24 11.07 -33.43
C ILE A 18 -10.79 11.49 -32.02
N ARG A 19 -9.63 12.14 -31.89
CA ARG A 19 -9.10 12.58 -30.59
C ARG A 19 -9.94 13.67 -29.91
N ARG A 20 -10.52 14.59 -30.66
CA ARG A 20 -11.28 15.74 -30.10
C ARG A 20 -12.56 15.35 -29.33
N PRO A 21 -13.42 14.48 -29.84
CA PRO A 21 -14.62 14.06 -29.08
C PRO A 21 -14.26 13.20 -27.87
N ILE A 22 -13.24 12.33 -27.97
CA ILE A 22 -12.78 11.49 -26.87
C ILE A 22 -12.23 12.35 -25.73
N GLN A 23 -11.43 13.39 -26.03
CA GLN A 23 -10.91 14.30 -25.02
C GLN A 23 -11.99 15.08 -24.26
N ARG A 24 -13.10 15.42 -24.90
CA ARG A 24 -14.25 16.04 -24.23
C ARG A 24 -15.02 15.07 -23.34
N MET A 25 -15.11 13.82 -23.73
CA MET A 25 -15.79 12.77 -22.97
C MET A 25 -14.96 12.27 -21.79
N VAL A 26 -13.64 12.41 -21.79
CA VAL A 26 -12.76 12.01 -20.68
C VAL A 26 -13.20 12.65 -19.36
N TRP A 27 -13.56 13.92 -19.37
CA TRP A 27 -14.04 14.61 -18.16
C TRP A 27 -15.33 14.02 -17.62
N LEU A 28 -16.24 13.56 -18.49
CA LEU A 28 -17.50 12.95 -18.08
C LEU A 28 -17.27 11.61 -17.35
N PHE A 29 -16.27 10.83 -17.78
CA PHE A 29 -15.92 9.57 -17.13
C PHE A 29 -15.03 9.75 -15.90
N LEU A 30 -14.15 10.76 -15.90
CA LEU A 30 -13.28 11.07 -14.76
C LEU A 30 -14.02 11.73 -13.60
N LEU A 31 -15.04 12.52 -13.89
CA LEU A 31 -15.73 13.36 -12.91
C LEU A 31 -16.40 12.55 -11.79
N PRO A 32 -17.13 11.43 -12.05
CA PRO A 32 -17.71 10.61 -10.99
C PRO A 32 -16.64 9.99 -10.08
N THR A 33 -15.56 9.46 -10.68
CA THR A 33 -14.46 8.86 -9.93
C THR A 33 -13.71 9.91 -9.11
N PHE A 34 -13.45 11.08 -9.70
CA PHE A 34 -12.81 12.19 -9.02
C PHE A 34 -13.67 12.75 -7.88
N ALA A 35 -14.98 12.85 -8.09
CA ALA A 35 -15.91 13.27 -7.05
C ALA A 35 -15.94 12.26 -5.89
N ALA A 36 -16.00 10.96 -6.18
CA ALA A 36 -15.92 9.92 -5.17
C ALA A 36 -14.60 9.98 -4.38
N PHE A 37 -13.47 10.22 -5.06
CA PHE A 37 -12.18 10.41 -4.43
C PHE A 37 -12.13 11.66 -3.55
N CYS A 38 -12.69 12.78 -4.01
CA CYS A 38 -12.75 14.02 -3.22
C CYS A 38 -13.58 13.83 -1.94
N ILE A 39 -14.75 13.19 -2.05
CA ILE A 39 -15.66 12.98 -0.92
C ILE A 39 -15.12 11.90 0.03
N GLY A 40 -14.64 10.78 -0.50
CA GLY A 40 -14.22 9.62 0.30
C GLY A 40 -12.80 9.74 0.86
N PHE A 41 -11.92 10.50 0.23
CA PHE A 41 -10.53 10.62 0.62
C PHE A 41 -10.10 12.04 0.97
N LEU A 42 -10.23 13.01 0.05
CA LEU A 42 -9.71 14.35 0.28
C LEU A 42 -10.42 15.07 1.42
N TYR A 43 -11.76 15.02 1.44
CA TYR A 43 -12.53 15.68 2.48
C TYR A 43 -12.22 15.15 3.89
N PRO A 44 -12.25 13.82 4.16
CA PRO A 44 -11.84 13.28 5.47
C PRO A 44 -10.38 13.57 5.81
N PHE A 45 -9.48 13.55 4.83
CA PHE A 45 -8.06 13.85 5.03
C PHE A 45 -7.86 15.29 5.52
N PHE A 46 -8.39 16.29 4.83
CA PHE A 46 -8.25 17.69 5.22
C PHE A 46 -9.00 18.00 6.52
N LYS A 47 -10.16 17.39 6.73
CA LYS A 47 -10.88 17.49 7.98
C LYS A 47 -10.11 16.89 9.15
N GLY A 48 -9.50 15.73 8.96
CA GLY A 48 -8.62 15.10 9.95
C GLY A 48 -7.39 15.95 10.26
N ALA A 49 -6.74 16.50 9.22
CA ALA A 49 -5.61 17.41 9.37
C ALA A 49 -6.01 18.68 10.15
N PHE A 50 -7.16 19.26 9.88
CA PHE A 50 -7.68 20.39 10.66
C PHE A 50 -7.98 20.01 12.12
N LEU A 51 -8.65 18.87 12.34
CA LEU A 51 -8.97 18.39 13.68
C LEU A 51 -7.74 18.02 14.51
N SER A 52 -6.61 17.71 13.88
CA SER A 52 -5.36 17.43 14.62
C SER A 52 -4.86 18.63 15.43
N PHE A 53 -5.22 19.84 15.02
CA PHE A 53 -4.95 21.09 15.75
C PHE A 53 -6.05 21.45 16.76
N CYS A 54 -7.08 20.63 16.88
CA CYS A 54 -8.23 20.88 17.74
C CYS A 54 -8.32 19.84 18.85
N LYS A 55 -8.87 20.24 19.98
CA LYS A 55 -9.35 19.32 21.03
C LYS A 55 -10.85 19.13 20.83
N PHE A 56 -11.30 17.88 20.66
CA PHE A 56 -12.71 17.57 20.44
C PHE A 56 -13.14 16.36 21.26
N LYS A 57 -14.39 16.36 21.72
CA LYS A 57 -15.07 15.19 22.31
C LYS A 57 -15.99 14.52 21.27
N LEU A 58 -16.64 15.34 20.46
CA LEU A 58 -17.50 14.95 19.33
C LEU A 58 -17.13 15.85 18.15
N THR A 59 -17.34 15.37 16.93
CA THR A 59 -16.96 16.07 15.68
C THR A 59 -17.59 17.48 15.55
N SER A 60 -18.65 17.76 16.31
CA SER A 60 -19.35 19.06 16.33
C SER A 60 -18.87 20.03 17.42
N GLN A 61 -18.15 19.52 18.46
CA GLN A 61 -17.67 20.35 19.58
C GLN A 61 -16.15 20.31 19.59
N TRP A 62 -15.53 21.24 18.94
CA TRP A 62 -14.07 21.36 18.87
C TRP A 62 -13.59 22.73 19.34
N THR A 63 -12.42 22.75 19.94
CA THR A 63 -11.73 23.97 20.36
C THR A 63 -10.32 23.95 19.77
N TRP A 64 -9.90 25.04 19.19
CA TRP A 64 -8.57 25.18 18.61
C TRP A 64 -7.51 25.19 19.70
N VAL A 65 -6.55 24.28 19.64
CA VAL A 65 -5.46 24.17 20.63
C VAL A 65 -4.06 24.25 19.99
N GLY A 66 -3.98 24.55 18.70
CA GLY A 66 -2.74 24.63 17.95
C GLY A 66 -1.91 23.34 18.03
N PHE A 67 -0.64 23.46 18.31
CA PHE A 67 0.30 22.33 18.35
C PHE A 67 0.29 21.53 19.66
N SER A 68 -0.61 21.84 20.61
CA SER A 68 -0.64 21.18 21.92
C SER A 68 -0.80 19.66 21.83
N ASN A 69 -1.58 19.15 20.85
CA ASN A 69 -1.75 17.72 20.64
C ASN A 69 -0.43 17.06 20.19
N TYR A 70 0.31 17.70 19.32
CA TYR A 70 1.61 17.21 18.84
C TYR A 70 2.65 17.21 19.97
N ILE A 71 2.73 18.28 20.75
CA ILE A 71 3.64 18.36 21.91
C ILE A 71 3.33 17.23 22.89
N LYS A 72 2.06 16.98 23.19
CA LYS A 72 1.65 15.85 24.06
C LYS A 72 2.04 14.50 23.47
N ALA A 73 1.78 14.27 22.17
CA ALA A 73 2.14 13.03 21.51
C ALA A 73 3.65 12.76 21.58
N PHE A 74 4.46 13.75 21.24
CA PHE A 74 5.94 13.61 21.31
C PHE A 74 6.52 13.62 22.73
N SER A 75 5.74 13.98 23.74
CA SER A 75 6.12 13.87 25.15
C SER A 75 5.67 12.54 25.78
N ASP A 76 4.82 11.77 25.09
CA ASP A 76 4.34 10.47 25.55
C ASP A 76 5.33 9.37 25.16
N SER A 77 5.89 8.71 26.17
CA SER A 77 6.85 7.61 26.00
C SER A 77 6.26 6.44 25.22
N SER A 78 4.96 6.16 25.41
CA SER A 78 4.27 5.09 24.70
C SER A 78 4.14 5.39 23.22
N PHE A 79 3.84 6.64 22.88
CA PHE A 79 3.78 7.10 21.48
C PHE A 79 5.17 7.04 20.82
N LEU A 80 6.20 7.52 21.49
CA LEU A 80 7.57 7.47 20.96
C LEU A 80 8.04 6.04 20.74
N HIS A 81 7.78 5.15 21.68
CA HIS A 81 8.09 3.74 21.54
C HIS A 81 7.37 3.12 20.33
N ALA A 82 6.06 3.36 20.20
CA ALA A 82 5.28 2.87 19.06
C ALA A 82 5.77 3.45 17.72
N PHE A 83 6.13 4.74 17.70
CA PHE A 83 6.68 5.41 16.52
C PHE A 83 7.98 4.77 16.05
N TRP A 84 8.96 4.60 16.95
CA TRP A 84 10.24 3.99 16.61
C TRP A 84 10.12 2.51 16.26
N TYR A 85 9.27 1.78 16.96
CA TYR A 85 8.97 0.39 16.64
C TYR A 85 8.39 0.25 15.23
N THR A 86 7.44 1.11 14.87
CA THR A 86 6.83 1.13 13.52
C THR A 86 7.84 1.56 12.46
N ALA A 87 8.67 2.55 12.73
CA ALA A 87 9.73 2.99 11.81
C ALA A 87 10.74 1.88 11.54
N LEU A 88 11.19 1.18 12.59
CA LEU A 88 12.08 0.04 12.48
C LEU A 88 11.42 -1.11 11.70
N PHE A 89 10.17 -1.43 12.03
CA PHE A 89 9.39 -2.44 11.31
C PHE A 89 9.27 -2.12 9.83
N ALA A 90 8.92 -0.88 9.48
CA ALA A 90 8.80 -0.45 8.09
C ALA A 90 10.14 -0.56 7.34
N PHE A 91 11.22 -0.09 7.94
CA PHE A 91 12.55 -0.17 7.34
C PHE A 91 12.98 -1.61 7.08
N VAL A 92 12.88 -2.48 8.09
CA VAL A 92 13.26 -3.89 7.99
C VAL A 92 12.39 -4.60 6.95
N SER A 93 11.05 -4.38 6.98
CA SER A 93 10.12 -4.96 6.01
C SER A 93 10.47 -4.57 4.57
N VAL A 94 10.72 -3.29 4.32
CA VAL A 94 11.08 -2.80 2.98
C VAL A 94 12.34 -3.48 2.47
N VAL A 95 13.38 -3.58 3.30
CA VAL A 95 14.63 -4.24 2.91
C VAL A 95 14.40 -5.71 2.59
N PHE A 96 13.74 -6.45 3.48
CA PHE A 96 13.49 -7.89 3.28
C PHE A 96 12.59 -8.17 2.07
N ILE A 97 11.50 -7.41 1.92
CA ILE A 97 10.58 -7.58 0.78
C ILE A 97 11.32 -7.34 -0.54
N ASN A 98 12.09 -6.27 -0.66
CA ASN A 98 12.80 -5.97 -1.90
C ASN A 98 13.88 -7.01 -2.22
N VAL A 99 14.67 -7.43 -1.24
CA VAL A 99 15.70 -8.45 -1.44
C VAL A 99 15.08 -9.78 -1.85
N LEU A 100 14.03 -10.23 -1.16
CA LEU A 100 13.35 -11.48 -1.47
C LEU A 100 12.63 -11.41 -2.82
N ALA A 101 11.89 -10.33 -3.10
CA ALA A 101 11.16 -10.16 -4.35
C ALA A 101 12.13 -10.12 -5.55
N PHE A 102 13.22 -9.37 -5.43
CA PHE A 102 14.25 -9.33 -6.48
C PHE A 102 14.89 -10.71 -6.69
N THR A 103 15.21 -11.42 -5.61
CA THR A 103 15.79 -12.76 -5.69
C THR A 103 14.85 -13.74 -6.40
N VAL A 104 13.57 -13.76 -6.00
CA VAL A 104 12.55 -14.61 -6.64
C VAL A 104 12.35 -14.23 -8.10
N ALA A 105 12.20 -12.94 -8.41
CA ALA A 105 12.07 -12.45 -9.77
C ALA A 105 13.26 -12.85 -10.65
N TYR A 106 14.47 -12.69 -10.14
CA TYR A 106 15.70 -13.06 -10.85
C TYR A 106 15.74 -14.55 -11.21
N PHE A 107 15.37 -15.43 -10.26
CA PHE A 107 15.32 -16.87 -10.56
C PHE A 107 14.22 -17.20 -11.57
N LEU A 108 13.04 -16.58 -11.45
CA LEU A 108 11.93 -16.84 -12.36
C LEU A 108 12.19 -16.36 -13.79
N THR A 109 13.02 -15.33 -14.00
CA THR A 109 13.42 -14.86 -15.34
C THR A 109 14.38 -15.82 -16.06
N LYS A 110 15.05 -16.71 -15.34
CA LYS A 110 15.94 -17.75 -15.92
C LYS A 110 15.19 -18.89 -16.62
N GLY A 111 13.87 -18.83 -16.74
CA GLY A 111 13.11 -19.83 -17.49
C GLY A 111 12.98 -21.20 -16.80
N ILE A 112 12.95 -21.21 -15.48
CA ILE A 112 12.77 -22.43 -14.67
C ILE A 112 11.46 -23.12 -15.06
N ARG A 113 11.48 -24.43 -15.23
CA ARG A 113 10.29 -25.24 -15.48
C ARG A 113 9.29 -25.02 -14.33
N GLY A 114 8.04 -24.61 -14.65
CA GLY A 114 7.02 -24.29 -13.67
C GLY A 114 7.00 -22.82 -13.18
N SER A 115 7.73 -21.89 -13.82
CA SER A 115 7.76 -20.47 -13.46
C SER A 115 6.35 -19.87 -13.27
N ASN A 116 5.39 -20.25 -14.13
CA ASN A 116 4.00 -19.77 -13.99
C ASN A 116 3.31 -20.30 -12.72
N LEU A 117 3.58 -21.54 -12.34
CA LEU A 117 3.05 -22.12 -11.10
C LEU A 117 3.61 -21.37 -9.87
N PHE A 118 4.92 -21.11 -9.85
CA PHE A 118 5.55 -20.33 -8.78
C PHE A 118 4.95 -18.92 -8.68
N ARG A 119 4.76 -18.22 -9.79
CA ARG A 119 4.09 -16.91 -9.81
C ARG A 119 2.69 -16.98 -9.20
N THR A 120 1.91 -17.98 -9.56
CA THR A 120 0.55 -18.16 -9.01
C THR A 120 0.58 -18.41 -7.51
N VAL A 121 1.44 -19.30 -7.03
CA VAL A 121 1.56 -19.64 -5.60
C VAL A 121 2.03 -18.44 -4.78
N PHE A 122 3.01 -17.68 -5.25
CA PHE A 122 3.48 -16.49 -4.55
C PHE A 122 2.46 -15.33 -4.59
N PHE A 123 1.61 -15.27 -5.61
CA PHE A 123 0.58 -14.24 -5.69
C PHE A 123 -0.67 -14.57 -4.85
N MET A 124 -0.90 -15.86 -4.54
CA MET A 124 -2.07 -16.34 -3.81
C MET A 124 -2.33 -15.60 -2.47
N PRO A 125 -1.32 -15.28 -1.63
CA PRO A 125 -1.54 -14.57 -0.37
C PRO A 125 -2.25 -13.23 -0.53
N ASN A 126 -2.07 -12.55 -1.66
CA ASN A 126 -2.71 -11.27 -1.94
C ASN A 126 -4.22 -11.37 -2.20
N LEU A 127 -4.71 -12.56 -2.50
CA LEU A 127 -6.14 -12.82 -2.72
C LEU A 127 -6.88 -13.10 -1.41
N ILE A 128 -6.15 -13.32 -0.31
CA ILE A 128 -6.73 -13.60 1.01
C ILE A 128 -6.92 -12.27 1.74
N GLY A 129 -8.10 -12.04 2.29
CA GLY A 129 -8.39 -10.83 3.08
C GLY A 129 -7.46 -10.74 4.29
N GLY A 130 -6.91 -9.54 4.55
CA GLY A 130 -5.88 -9.32 5.58
C GLY A 130 -6.30 -9.77 6.99
N ILE A 131 -7.58 -9.63 7.35
CA ILE A 131 -8.10 -10.06 8.65
C ILE A 131 -8.00 -11.58 8.78
N VAL A 132 -8.43 -12.33 7.75
CA VAL A 132 -8.39 -13.79 7.72
C VAL A 132 -6.93 -14.27 7.75
N LEU A 133 -6.09 -13.64 6.94
CA LEU A 133 -4.66 -13.93 6.88
C LEU A 133 -3.98 -13.73 8.25
N GLY A 134 -4.24 -12.59 8.91
CA GLY A 134 -3.71 -12.30 10.23
C GLY A 134 -4.13 -13.33 11.28
N TYR A 135 -5.40 -13.74 11.26
CA TYR A 135 -5.92 -14.75 12.18
C TYR A 135 -5.26 -16.13 11.97
N ILE A 136 -5.15 -16.58 10.72
CA ILE A 136 -4.52 -17.86 10.38
C ILE A 136 -3.04 -17.88 10.84
N TRP A 137 -2.29 -16.81 10.54
CA TRP A 137 -0.89 -16.73 10.93
C TRP A 137 -0.70 -16.62 12.43
N SER A 138 -1.59 -15.89 13.14
CA SER A 138 -1.57 -15.87 14.61
C SER A 138 -1.73 -17.27 15.18
N MET A 139 -2.71 -18.05 14.68
CA MET A 139 -2.89 -19.45 15.13
C MET A 139 -1.67 -20.33 14.84
N ILE A 140 -1.05 -20.19 13.66
CA ILE A 140 0.15 -20.95 13.29
C ILE A 140 1.31 -20.59 14.23
N PHE A 141 1.60 -19.32 14.43
CA PHE A 141 2.70 -18.87 15.28
C PHE A 141 2.46 -19.25 16.75
N ASP A 142 1.26 -19.03 17.27
CA ASP A 142 0.93 -19.37 18.64
C ASP A 142 0.99 -20.88 18.87
N GLY A 143 0.61 -21.70 17.88
CA GLY A 143 0.77 -23.14 17.92
C GLY A 143 2.24 -23.58 18.08
N PHE A 144 3.19 -22.90 17.44
CA PHE A 144 4.62 -23.15 17.65
C PHE A 144 5.13 -22.59 18.99
N LEU A 145 4.61 -21.42 19.41
CA LEU A 145 5.08 -20.73 20.61
C LEU A 145 4.51 -21.27 21.91
N VAL A 146 3.42 -22.04 21.88
CA VAL A 146 2.84 -22.72 23.05
C VAL A 146 3.89 -23.56 23.78
N LYS A 147 4.80 -24.21 23.07
CA LYS A 147 5.90 -24.99 23.67
C LYS A 147 6.83 -24.13 24.55
N TYR A 148 6.88 -22.82 24.29
CA TYR A 148 7.71 -21.86 25.02
C TYR A 148 6.90 -21.02 26.02
N ASN A 149 5.64 -21.40 26.29
CA ASN A 149 4.70 -20.68 27.16
C ASN A 149 4.55 -19.19 26.81
N THR A 150 4.55 -18.88 25.52
CA THR A 150 4.43 -17.50 25.00
C THR A 150 3.56 -17.46 23.75
N SER A 151 3.23 -16.26 23.30
CA SER A 151 2.50 -15.99 22.05
C SER A 151 3.07 -14.81 21.32
N VAL A 152 2.66 -14.61 20.06
CA VAL A 152 3.05 -13.42 19.25
C VAL A 152 2.65 -12.12 19.92
N VAL A 153 1.53 -12.12 20.66
CA VAL A 153 0.99 -10.94 21.34
C VAL A 153 1.74 -10.63 22.64
N LEU A 154 2.13 -11.69 23.38
CA LEU A 154 2.79 -11.55 24.67
C LEU A 154 4.27 -11.14 24.58
N ASN A 155 4.92 -11.48 23.49
CA ASN A 155 6.34 -11.16 23.29
C ASN A 155 6.54 -10.29 22.05
N SER A 156 6.98 -9.05 22.27
CA SER A 156 7.16 -8.07 21.18
C SER A 156 8.20 -8.49 20.15
N THR A 157 9.23 -9.26 20.54
CA THR A 157 10.25 -9.78 19.60
C THR A 157 9.67 -10.84 18.68
N PHE A 158 8.92 -11.79 19.20
CA PHE A 158 8.23 -12.78 18.38
C PHE A 158 7.14 -12.16 17.54
N GLY A 159 6.39 -11.18 18.07
CA GLY A 159 5.43 -10.39 17.32
C GLY A 159 6.06 -9.65 16.15
N PHE A 160 7.20 -8.99 16.37
CA PHE A 160 7.93 -8.27 15.33
C PHE A 160 8.33 -9.21 14.18
N TRP A 161 9.03 -10.30 14.47
CA TRP A 161 9.48 -11.23 13.44
C TRP A 161 8.34 -11.99 12.79
N GLY A 162 7.29 -12.32 13.54
CA GLY A 162 6.07 -12.93 13.00
C GLY A 162 5.40 -12.03 11.97
N LEU A 163 5.26 -10.73 12.27
CA LEU A 163 4.73 -9.75 11.32
C LEU A 163 5.64 -9.57 10.10
N ILE A 164 6.98 -9.58 10.27
CA ILE A 164 7.93 -9.51 9.15
C ILE A 164 7.75 -10.72 8.22
N ILE A 165 7.67 -11.93 8.76
CA ILE A 165 7.47 -13.15 7.98
C ILE A 165 6.14 -13.07 7.20
N LEU A 166 5.06 -12.68 7.87
CA LEU A 166 3.73 -12.56 7.26
C LEU A 166 3.73 -11.55 6.12
N ILE A 167 4.24 -10.34 6.36
CA ILE A 167 4.22 -9.29 5.35
C ILE A 167 5.16 -9.58 4.19
N CYS A 168 6.32 -10.22 4.44
CA CYS A 168 7.21 -10.67 3.38
C CYS A 168 6.51 -11.70 2.50
N TRP A 169 5.89 -12.72 3.08
CA TRP A 169 5.17 -13.74 2.33
C TRP A 169 4.04 -13.13 1.48
N GLN A 170 3.30 -12.16 2.02
CA GLN A 170 2.23 -11.49 1.30
C GLN A 170 2.76 -10.57 0.19
N GLN A 171 3.77 -9.74 0.46
CA GLN A 171 4.20 -8.68 -0.45
C GLN A 171 5.21 -9.14 -1.51
N VAL A 172 6.01 -10.17 -1.23
CA VAL A 172 7.01 -10.68 -2.18
C VAL A 172 6.35 -11.09 -3.50
N GLY A 173 5.20 -11.77 -3.44
CA GLY A 173 4.48 -12.20 -4.62
C GLY A 173 3.97 -11.05 -5.48
N TYR A 174 3.57 -9.94 -4.87
CA TYR A 174 3.13 -8.74 -5.58
C TYR A 174 4.31 -7.97 -6.20
N MET A 175 5.42 -7.86 -5.46
CA MET A 175 6.59 -7.07 -5.88
C MET A 175 7.48 -7.76 -6.91
N MET A 176 7.38 -9.09 -7.06
CA MET A 176 8.19 -9.86 -8.02
C MET A 176 7.64 -9.83 -9.47
N ILE A 177 6.39 -9.40 -9.67
CA ILE A 177 5.71 -9.33 -10.97
C ILE A 177 6.14 -8.08 -11.72
#